data_581853bd84e288f7293fe93a29696dd7
#
_entry.id   581853bd84e288f7293fe93a29696dd7
#
_cell.length_a   1.000
_cell.length_b   1.000
_cell.length_c   1.000
_cell.angle_alpha   90.00
_cell.angle_beta   90.00
_cell.angle_gamma   90.00
#
_symmetry.space_group_name_H-M   'P 1'
#
loop_
_entity.id
_entity.type
_entity.pdbx_description
1 polymer ?
#
loop_
_entity_poly.entity_id
_entity_poly.type
_entity_poly.pdbx_seq_one_letter_code
_entity_poly.pdbx_strand_id
1 'polypeptide(L)'
;MVNHIVKPLAPGLYFVATPIGTARDITLRALDILASADVIAAEDTRSMKRLLEIHGVPMGTRPVIAYHDHNGDKVRPRLLAYLADGKSVAYASEAGTPLIADPGFDLGKI
;
A
#
# COMPACT_ATOMS: atom_id res chain seq x y z
N MET A 1 12.02 -19.04 -1.21
CA MET A 1 10.62 -19.37 -1.54
C MET A 1 9.76 -18.14 -1.35
N VAL A 2 8.94 -17.80 -2.33
CA VAL A 2 7.99 -16.70 -2.20
C VAL A 2 6.65 -17.24 -1.70
N ASN A 3 6.02 -16.49 -0.79
CA ASN A 3 4.76 -16.89 -0.19
C ASN A 3 3.55 -16.15 -0.76
N HIS A 4 3.80 -15.12 -1.57
CA HIS A 4 2.72 -14.33 -2.15
C HIS A 4 2.23 -14.92 -3.46
N ILE A 5 1.00 -14.56 -3.80
CA ILE A 5 0.38 -14.92 -5.09
C ILE A 5 0.09 -13.62 -5.83
N VAL A 6 0.57 -13.53 -7.06
CA VAL A 6 0.33 -12.37 -7.92
C VAL A 6 -0.85 -12.67 -8.84
N LYS A 7 -1.92 -11.88 -8.72
CA LYS A 7 -3.06 -11.98 -9.62
C LYS A 7 -3.74 -10.62 -9.72
N PRO A 8 -4.36 -10.29 -10.85
CA PRO A 8 -5.00 -8.98 -11.01
C PRO A 8 -6.04 -8.72 -9.93
N LEU A 9 -6.00 -7.53 -9.35
CA LEU A 9 -7.01 -7.08 -8.39
C LEU A 9 -8.08 -6.28 -9.13
N ALA A 10 -9.31 -6.35 -8.63
CA ALA A 10 -10.35 -5.48 -9.10
C ALA A 10 -9.96 -4.01 -8.82
N PRO A 11 -10.36 -3.07 -9.69
CA PRO A 11 -10.09 -1.66 -9.42
C PRO A 11 -10.62 -1.23 -8.06
N GLY A 12 -9.88 -0.41 -7.34
CA GLY A 12 -10.32 0.09 -6.06
C GLY A 12 -9.17 0.31 -5.08
N LEU A 13 -9.56 0.71 -3.88
CA LEU A 13 -8.64 1.01 -2.79
C LEU A 13 -8.62 -0.17 -1.81
N TYR A 14 -7.42 -0.63 -1.50
CA TYR A 14 -7.19 -1.75 -0.59
C TYR A 14 -6.36 -1.27 0.59
N PHE A 15 -6.89 -1.40 1.79
CA PHE A 15 -6.15 -1.09 3.02
C PHE A 15 -5.43 -2.34 3.49
N VAL A 16 -4.13 -2.23 3.71
CA VAL A 16 -3.32 -3.32 4.25
C VAL A 16 -2.53 -2.83 5.44
N ALA A 17 -2.47 -3.67 6.48
CA ALA A 17 -1.65 -3.40 7.65
C ALA A 17 -0.28 -4.02 7.44
N THR A 18 0.76 -3.24 7.72
CA THR A 18 2.13 -3.74 7.69
C THR A 18 2.70 -3.81 9.10
N PRO A 19 3.60 -4.77 9.38
CA PRO A 19 4.13 -4.93 10.72
C PRO A 19 5.07 -3.80 11.11
N ILE A 20 5.10 -3.52 12.41
CA ILE A 20 6.10 -2.64 13.01
C ILE A 20 7.20 -3.53 13.56
N GLY A 21 8.43 -3.28 13.16
CA GLY A 21 9.60 -3.93 13.72
C GLY A 21 10.03 -5.24 13.07
N THR A 22 9.11 -6.10 12.66
CA THR A 22 9.51 -7.35 12.01
C THR A 22 8.68 -7.67 10.77
N ALA A 23 9.38 -7.84 9.66
CA ALA A 23 8.76 -8.14 8.37
C ALA A 23 8.04 -9.50 8.36
N ARG A 24 8.35 -10.39 9.30
CA ARG A 24 7.76 -11.73 9.35
C ARG A 24 6.30 -11.72 9.83
N ASP A 25 5.86 -10.62 10.44
CA ASP A 25 4.51 -10.53 10.99
C ASP A 25 3.46 -10.11 9.97
N ILE A 26 3.84 -9.92 8.72
CA ILE A 26 2.88 -9.58 7.67
C ILE A 26 2.01 -10.78 7.32
N THR A 27 0.73 -10.54 7.05
CA THR A 27 -0.16 -11.62 6.62
C THR A 27 0.08 -11.97 5.15
N LEU A 28 -0.25 -13.22 4.78
CA LEU A 28 -0.16 -13.65 3.38
C LEU A 28 -1.14 -12.85 2.50
N ARG A 29 -2.32 -12.52 3.01
CA ARG A 29 -3.29 -11.69 2.30
C ARG A 29 -2.71 -10.31 1.98
N ALA A 30 -2.05 -9.68 2.95
CA ALA A 30 -1.42 -8.39 2.73
C ALA A 30 -0.33 -8.47 1.66
N LEU A 31 0.49 -9.54 1.70
CA LEU A 31 1.50 -9.75 0.66
C LEU A 31 0.88 -9.92 -0.72
N ASP A 32 -0.21 -10.70 -0.82
CA ASP A 32 -0.89 -10.89 -2.10
C ASP A 32 -1.39 -9.57 -2.67
N ILE A 33 -1.98 -8.73 -1.84
CA ILE A 33 -2.47 -7.42 -2.25
C ILE A 33 -1.32 -6.52 -2.70
N LEU A 34 -0.26 -6.45 -1.91
CA LEU A 34 0.90 -5.62 -2.24
C LEU A 34 1.59 -6.10 -3.51
N ALA A 35 1.65 -7.41 -3.72
CA ALA A 35 2.26 -7.98 -4.91
C ALA A 35 1.44 -7.71 -6.17
N SER A 36 0.12 -7.57 -6.03
CA SER A 36 -0.82 -7.51 -7.16
C SER A 36 -1.32 -6.12 -7.49
N ALA A 37 -1.23 -5.16 -6.54
CA ALA A 37 -1.74 -3.81 -6.75
C ALA A 37 -0.97 -3.07 -7.84
N ASP A 38 -1.68 -2.24 -8.59
CA ASP A 38 -1.06 -1.41 -9.63
C ASP A 38 -0.24 -0.27 -9.03
N VAL A 39 -0.68 0.25 -7.89
CA VAL A 39 -0.04 1.38 -7.20
C VAL A 39 0.01 1.07 -5.72
N ILE A 40 1.11 1.42 -5.07
CA ILE A 40 1.24 1.29 -3.61
C ILE A 40 1.43 2.66 -3.01
N ALA A 41 0.60 3.00 -2.02
CA ALA A 41 0.76 4.18 -1.20
C ALA A 41 1.17 3.74 0.21
N ALA A 42 2.17 4.39 0.78
CA ALA A 42 2.70 4.03 2.08
C ALA A 42 3.18 5.27 2.83
N GLU A 43 3.13 5.23 4.16
CA GLU A 43 3.63 6.34 4.96
C GLU A 43 5.14 6.50 4.79
N ASP A 44 5.85 5.38 4.76
CA ASP A 44 7.30 5.35 4.57
C ASP A 44 7.64 4.44 3.40
N THR A 45 8.01 5.05 2.27
CA THR A 45 8.30 4.29 1.06
C THR A 45 9.57 3.45 1.16
N ARG A 46 10.54 3.87 1.96
CA ARG A 46 11.76 3.08 2.16
C ARG A 46 11.45 1.79 2.90
N SER A 47 10.69 1.88 3.98
CA SER A 47 10.28 0.72 4.75
C SER A 47 9.44 -0.22 3.90
N MET A 48 8.56 0.32 3.07
CA MET A 48 7.73 -0.47 2.18
C MET A 48 8.58 -1.23 1.16
N LYS A 49 9.51 -0.55 0.50
CA LYS A 49 10.38 -1.19 -0.49
C LYS A 49 11.23 -2.29 0.15
N ARG A 50 11.75 -2.05 1.35
CA ARG A 50 12.53 -3.04 2.07
C ARG A 50 11.69 -4.26 2.44
N LEU A 51 10.46 -4.04 2.90
CA LEU A 51 9.53 -5.12 3.23
C LEU A 51 9.26 -6.01 2.02
N LEU A 52 8.99 -5.40 0.88
CA LEU A 52 8.75 -6.13 -0.36
C LEU A 52 9.99 -6.91 -0.80
N GLU A 53 11.16 -6.30 -0.68
CA GLU A 53 12.43 -6.95 -1.01
C GLU A 53 12.67 -8.18 -0.13
N ILE A 54 12.44 -8.06 1.18
CA ILE A 54 12.60 -9.17 2.13
C ILE A 54 11.72 -10.35 1.74
N HIS A 55 10.51 -10.09 1.26
CA HIS A 55 9.55 -11.14 0.87
C HIS A 55 9.64 -11.54 -0.59
N GLY A 56 10.62 -11.01 -1.32
CA GLY A 56 10.81 -11.38 -2.72
C GLY A 56 9.74 -10.87 -3.67
N VAL A 57 9.06 -9.77 -3.30
CA VAL A 57 8.03 -9.16 -4.15
C VAL A 57 8.69 -8.16 -5.09
N PRO A 58 8.69 -8.41 -6.41
CA PRO A 58 9.30 -7.48 -7.34
C PRO A 58 8.47 -6.19 -7.46
N MET A 59 9.16 -5.06 -7.44
CA MET A 59 8.49 -3.76 -7.61
C MET A 59 8.14 -3.48 -9.07
N GLY A 60 9.01 -3.88 -9.99
CA GLY A 60 8.84 -3.55 -11.40
C GLY A 60 8.81 -2.05 -11.61
N THR A 61 7.89 -1.60 -12.46
CA THR A 61 7.70 -0.17 -12.75
C THR A 61 6.55 0.45 -11.96
N ARG A 62 6.03 -0.28 -10.97
CA ARG A 62 4.87 0.19 -10.21
C ARG A 62 5.23 1.40 -9.35
N PRO A 63 4.37 2.44 -9.32
CA PRO A 63 4.60 3.58 -8.44
C PRO A 63 4.47 3.19 -6.97
N VAL A 64 5.40 3.66 -6.15
CA VAL A 64 5.30 3.60 -4.69
C VAL A 64 5.31 5.05 -4.21
N ILE A 65 4.19 5.49 -3.66
CA ILE A 65 3.94 6.89 -3.38
C ILE A 65 3.89 7.11 -1.88
N ALA A 66 4.64 8.09 -1.38
CA ALA A 66 4.56 8.47 0.01
C ALA A 66 3.24 9.17 0.29
N TYR A 67 2.51 8.71 1.30
CA TYR A 67 1.24 9.28 1.71
C TYR A 67 1.20 9.32 3.24
N HIS A 68 1.31 10.51 3.80
CA HIS A 68 1.31 10.71 5.24
C HIS A 68 0.62 12.03 5.60
N ASP A 69 0.52 12.35 6.88
CA ASP A 69 -0.21 13.53 7.37
C ASP A 69 0.29 14.85 6.78
N HIS A 70 1.58 14.92 6.45
CA HIS A 70 2.18 16.17 5.97
C HIS A 70 1.99 16.41 4.48
N ASN A 71 1.69 15.38 3.69
CA ASN A 71 1.57 15.52 2.25
C ASN A 71 0.23 15.06 1.68
N GLY A 72 -0.72 14.70 2.54
CA GLY A 72 -2.00 14.14 2.11
C GLY A 72 -2.75 15.01 1.10
N ASP A 73 -2.75 16.32 1.32
CA ASP A 73 -3.46 17.26 0.43
C ASP A 73 -2.88 17.32 -0.97
N LYS A 74 -1.58 17.06 -1.12
CA LYS A 74 -0.90 17.08 -2.41
C LYS A 74 -1.00 15.74 -3.13
N VAL A 75 -0.99 14.66 -2.37
CA VAL A 75 -0.90 13.30 -2.93
C VAL A 75 -2.27 12.69 -3.19
N ARG A 76 -3.28 13.04 -2.39
CA ARG A 76 -4.62 12.49 -2.52
C ARG A 76 -5.19 12.60 -3.93
N PRO A 77 -5.13 13.77 -4.60
CA PRO A 77 -5.65 13.87 -5.96
C PRO A 77 -4.94 12.92 -6.94
N ARG A 78 -3.66 12.67 -6.73
CA ARG A 78 -2.89 11.74 -7.57
C ARG A 78 -3.39 10.32 -7.41
N LEU A 79 -3.66 9.90 -6.16
CA LEU A 79 -4.18 8.57 -5.89
C LEU A 79 -5.60 8.41 -6.45
N LEU A 80 -6.42 9.45 -6.32
CA LEU A 80 -7.77 9.43 -6.88
C LEU A 80 -7.76 9.33 -8.40
N ALA A 81 -6.78 9.92 -9.05
CA ALA A 81 -6.63 9.82 -10.50
C ALA A 81 -6.35 8.37 -10.93
N TYR A 82 -5.52 7.65 -10.18
CA TYR A 82 -5.30 6.23 -10.45
C TYR A 82 -6.58 5.41 -10.28
N LEU A 83 -7.34 5.69 -9.23
CA LEU A 83 -8.61 4.99 -9.00
C LEU A 83 -9.60 5.28 -10.12
N ALA A 84 -9.66 6.53 -10.59
CA ALA A 84 -10.53 6.92 -11.70
C ALA A 84 -10.14 6.22 -13.00
N ASP A 85 -8.85 5.89 -13.16
CA ASP A 85 -8.35 5.15 -14.33
C ASP A 85 -8.60 3.64 -14.23
N GLY A 86 -9.27 3.18 -13.19
CA GLY A 86 -9.54 1.76 -13.02
C GLY A 86 -8.37 0.96 -12.46
N LYS A 87 -7.45 1.63 -11.78
CA LYS A 87 -6.29 0.96 -11.17
C LYS A 87 -6.62 0.48 -9.76
N SER A 88 -5.89 -0.53 -9.30
CA SER A 88 -5.93 -0.95 -7.92
C SER A 88 -4.84 -0.21 -7.14
N VAL A 89 -5.21 0.36 -5.99
CA VAL A 89 -4.29 1.09 -5.13
C VAL A 89 -4.28 0.43 -3.76
N ALA A 90 -3.12 -0.02 -3.32
CA ALA A 90 -2.95 -0.55 -1.97
C ALA A 90 -2.39 0.56 -1.08
N TYR A 91 -3.09 0.86 0.00
CA TYR A 91 -2.59 1.77 1.04
C TYR A 91 -2.08 0.94 2.20
N ALA A 92 -0.80 1.04 2.46
CA ALA A 92 -0.14 0.29 3.53
C ALA A 92 0.08 1.20 4.73
N SER A 93 -0.55 0.86 5.86
CA SER A 93 -0.35 1.56 7.11
C SER A 93 0.38 0.65 8.09
N GLU A 94 1.15 1.24 9.00
CA GLU A 94 1.80 0.47 10.05
C GLU A 94 0.78 0.00 11.07
N ALA A 95 0.98 -1.22 11.57
CA ALA A 95 0.11 -1.79 12.61
C ALA A 95 0.10 -0.87 13.82
N GLY A 96 -1.08 -0.65 14.38
CA GLY A 96 -1.26 0.22 15.54
C GLY A 96 -1.55 1.67 15.21
N THR A 97 -1.43 2.08 13.95
CA THR A 97 -1.81 3.44 13.55
C THR A 97 -3.32 3.58 13.56
N PRO A 98 -3.89 4.54 14.32
CA PRO A 98 -5.35 4.72 14.33
C PRO A 98 -5.86 5.12 12.95
N LEU A 99 -6.87 4.43 12.45
CA LEU A 99 -7.42 4.70 11.13
C LEU A 99 -7.97 6.12 11.02
N ILE A 100 -8.55 6.63 12.10
CA ILE A 100 -9.15 7.97 12.09
C ILE A 100 -8.10 9.08 11.95
N ALA A 101 -6.87 8.83 12.39
CA ALA A 101 -5.75 9.77 12.23
C ALA A 101 -4.88 9.45 11.03
N ASP A 102 -5.20 8.40 10.29
CA ASP A 102 -4.43 7.88 9.17
C ASP A 102 -4.82 8.64 7.90
N PRO A 103 -3.86 9.08 7.07
CA PRO A 103 -4.20 9.69 5.77
C PRO A 103 -5.10 8.79 4.92
N GLY A 104 -4.99 7.47 5.07
CA GLY A 104 -5.84 6.51 4.37
C GLY A 104 -7.31 6.64 4.74
N PHE A 105 -7.60 7.12 5.94
CA PHE A 105 -8.98 7.34 6.35
C PHE A 105 -9.66 8.40 5.49
N ASP A 106 -8.99 9.51 5.23
CA ASP A 106 -9.53 10.56 4.37
C ASP A 106 -9.70 10.06 2.93
N LEU A 107 -8.74 9.32 2.43
CA LEU A 107 -8.82 8.73 1.09
C LEU A 107 -9.98 7.74 1.01
N GLY A 108 -10.19 6.95 2.05
CA GLY A 108 -11.25 5.96 2.11
C GLY A 108 -12.66 6.54 2.16
N LYS A 109 -12.80 7.81 2.49
CA LYS A 109 -14.11 8.48 2.50
C LYS A 109 -14.61 8.84 1.12
N ILE A 110 -13.78 8.77 0.14
CA ILE A 110 -14.14 9.13 -1.24
C ILE A 110 -14.65 7.90 -1.97
#